data_05b1484a0a5d2d25e3cc83eecea8d35b
#
_entry.id   05b1484a0a5d2d25e3cc83eecea8d35b
#
_cell.length_a   1.000
_cell.length_b   1.000
_cell.length_c   1.000
_cell.angle_alpha   90.00
_cell.angle_beta   90.00
_cell.angle_gamma   90.00
#
_symmetry.space_group_name_H-M   'P 1'
#
loop_
_entity.id
_entity.type
_entity.pdbx_description
1 polymer ?
#
loop_
_entity_poly.entity_id
_entity_poly.type
_entity_poly.pdbx_seq_one_letter_code
_entity_poly.pdbx_strand_id
1 'polypeptide(L)'
;MNHLLDTHTIIWFINGDLELSKKARNLIEKDSAANFVSVASLWEIAIKVSLGKLELNGAFSEIKTQLDQNGFQLLPITWEDTLLVASLPFHHRDPFDRILIAQSISNNLNIITKDDQFKNYAVSLIW
;
A
#
# COMPACT_ATOMS: atom_id res chain seq x y z
N MET A 1 -4.67 -6.57 14.46
CA MET A 1 -4.90 -6.80 13.03
C MET A 1 -3.80 -6.17 12.22
N ASN A 2 -3.32 -6.86 11.22
CA ASN A 2 -2.22 -6.38 10.39
C ASN A 2 -2.70 -5.40 9.31
N HIS A 3 -1.78 -4.63 8.75
CA HIS A 3 -2.11 -3.55 7.83
C HIS A 3 -1.39 -3.70 6.49
N LEU A 4 -2.09 -3.28 5.43
CA LEU A 4 -1.54 -3.10 4.10
C LEU A 4 -1.56 -1.60 3.78
N LEU A 5 -0.43 -1.03 3.40
CA LEU A 5 -0.36 0.37 3.02
C LEU A 5 -0.70 0.54 1.55
N ASP A 6 -1.51 1.55 1.21
CA ASP A 6 -1.66 1.90 -0.19
C ASP A 6 -0.41 2.62 -0.71
N THR A 7 -0.32 2.78 -2.02
CA THR A 7 0.88 3.33 -2.65
C THR A 7 1.20 4.76 -2.19
N HIS A 8 0.21 5.64 -2.06
CA HIS A 8 0.43 7.01 -1.60
C HIS A 8 0.89 7.05 -0.15
N THR A 9 0.33 6.19 0.70
CA THR A 9 0.73 6.09 2.11
C THR A 9 2.21 5.70 2.21
N ILE A 10 2.66 4.76 1.39
CA ILE A 10 4.07 4.34 1.33
C ILE A 10 4.96 5.53 0.93
N ILE A 11 4.59 6.24 -0.13
CA ILE A 11 5.35 7.39 -0.64
C ILE A 11 5.45 8.47 0.43
N TRP A 12 4.34 8.82 1.07
CA TRP A 12 4.33 9.85 2.10
C TRP A 12 5.15 9.45 3.32
N PHE A 13 5.12 8.18 3.69
CA PHE A 13 5.96 7.68 4.78
C PHE A 13 7.45 7.81 4.44
N ILE A 14 7.87 7.35 3.26
CA ILE A 14 9.26 7.41 2.80
C ILE A 14 9.75 8.86 2.70
N ASN A 15 8.91 9.76 2.19
CA ASN A 15 9.27 11.16 2.00
C ASN A 15 9.12 12.01 3.27
N GLY A 16 8.61 11.46 4.36
CA GLY A 16 8.33 12.22 5.57
C GLY A 16 7.29 13.31 5.36
N ASP A 17 6.32 13.04 4.47
CA ASP A 17 5.32 14.02 4.04
C ASP A 17 4.24 14.23 5.10
N LEU A 18 3.84 15.50 5.31
CA LEU A 18 2.80 15.87 6.27
C LEU A 18 1.39 15.45 5.83
N GLU A 19 1.21 15.01 4.58
CA GLU A 19 -0.04 14.41 4.12
C GLU A 19 -0.36 13.11 4.88
N LEU A 20 0.65 12.42 5.38
CA LEU A 20 0.45 11.25 6.24
C LEU A 20 -0.14 11.69 7.58
N SER A 21 -1.35 11.21 7.91
CA SER A 21 -2.00 11.57 9.17
C SER A 21 -1.19 11.11 10.38
N LYS A 22 -1.38 11.79 11.52
CA LYS A 22 -0.74 11.36 12.78
C LYS A 22 -1.18 9.97 13.18
N LYS A 23 -2.45 9.65 12.97
CA LYS A 23 -3.00 8.32 13.27
C LYS A 23 -2.32 7.24 12.41
N ALA A 24 -2.22 7.47 11.10
CA ALA A 24 -1.57 6.52 10.19
C ALA A 24 -0.09 6.36 10.55
N ARG A 25 0.63 7.45 10.80
CA ARG A 25 2.03 7.41 11.20
C ARG A 25 2.22 6.62 12.49
N ASN A 26 1.39 6.87 13.50
CA ASN A 26 1.46 6.14 14.77
C ASN A 26 1.22 4.65 14.59
N LEU A 27 0.27 4.26 13.75
CA LEU A 27 0.00 2.84 13.45
C LEU A 27 1.19 2.17 12.77
N ILE A 28 1.82 2.86 11.83
CA ILE A 28 2.98 2.34 11.11
C ILE A 28 4.18 2.17 12.05
N GLU A 29 4.39 3.11 12.96
CA GLU A 29 5.55 3.13 13.85
C GLU A 29 5.41 2.22 15.07
N LYS A 30 4.21 1.72 15.37
CA LYS A 30 3.99 0.81 16.50
C LYS A 30 4.31 -0.63 16.13
N ASP A 31 4.95 -1.35 17.06
CA ASP A 31 5.35 -2.74 16.87
C ASP A 31 4.21 -3.76 17.10
N SER A 32 3.00 -3.30 17.42
CA SER A 32 1.90 -4.19 17.80
C SER A 32 1.24 -4.93 16.64
N ALA A 33 1.51 -4.53 15.40
CA ALA A 33 0.94 -5.16 14.21
C ALA A 33 1.97 -5.19 13.09
N ALA A 34 1.85 -6.17 12.19
CA ALA A 34 2.67 -6.22 10.99
C ALA A 34 2.14 -5.24 9.94
N ASN A 35 3.05 -4.55 9.28
CA ASN A 35 2.74 -3.65 8.17
C ASN A 35 3.28 -4.24 6.88
N PHE A 36 2.40 -4.38 5.89
CA PHE A 36 2.73 -4.95 4.60
C PHE A 36 2.75 -3.90 3.51
N VAL A 37 3.67 -4.09 2.58
CA VAL A 37 3.79 -3.31 1.33
C VAL A 37 3.67 -4.29 0.18
N SER A 38 2.69 -4.08 -0.69
CA SER A 38 2.52 -4.94 -1.86
C SER A 38 3.63 -4.70 -2.88
N VAL A 39 4.09 -5.77 -3.51
CA VAL A 39 4.97 -5.67 -4.68
C VAL A 39 4.32 -4.85 -5.79
N ALA A 40 3.00 -4.90 -5.92
CA ALA A 40 2.25 -4.07 -6.87
C ALA A 40 2.46 -2.57 -6.63
N SER A 41 2.50 -2.13 -5.37
CA SER A 41 2.78 -0.73 -5.03
C SER A 41 4.20 -0.32 -5.41
N LEU A 42 5.17 -1.20 -5.20
CA LEU A 42 6.55 -0.93 -5.63
C LEU A 42 6.65 -0.84 -7.15
N TRP A 43 5.91 -1.66 -7.87
CA TRP A 43 5.82 -1.58 -9.33
C TRP A 43 5.21 -0.25 -9.78
N GLU A 44 4.12 0.19 -9.17
CA GLU A 44 3.52 1.50 -9.45
C GLU A 44 4.51 2.63 -9.21
N ILE A 45 5.21 2.62 -8.08
CA ILE A 45 6.24 3.61 -7.75
C ILE A 45 7.37 3.60 -8.80
N ALA A 46 7.84 2.41 -9.18
CA ALA A 46 8.89 2.26 -10.19
C ALA A 46 8.48 2.86 -11.53
N ILE A 47 7.24 2.64 -11.95
CA ILE A 47 6.70 3.22 -13.19
C ILE A 47 6.72 4.75 -13.10
N LYS A 48 6.23 5.33 -12.02
CA LYS A 48 6.16 6.79 -11.83
C LYS A 48 7.54 7.42 -11.76
N VAL A 49 8.48 6.79 -11.10
CA VAL A 49 9.88 7.25 -11.05
C VAL A 49 10.50 7.21 -12.44
N SER A 50 10.29 6.14 -13.19
CA SER A 50 10.85 6.00 -14.56
C SER A 50 10.29 7.04 -15.52
N LEU A 51 9.08 7.52 -15.30
CA LEU A 51 8.44 8.55 -16.11
C LEU A 51 8.74 9.98 -15.63
N GLY A 52 9.54 10.14 -14.59
CA GLY A 52 9.81 11.45 -14.00
C GLY A 52 8.62 12.10 -13.33
N LYS A 53 7.60 11.32 -12.96
CA LYS A 53 6.35 11.84 -12.35
C LYS A 53 6.34 11.78 -10.84
N LEU A 54 7.37 11.20 -10.22
CA LEU A 54 7.46 11.03 -8.78
C LEU A 54 8.90 11.23 -8.34
N GLU A 55 9.11 12.11 -7.35
CA GLU A 55 10.38 12.26 -6.66
C GLU A 55 10.31 11.57 -5.31
N LEU A 56 11.32 10.76 -5.02
CA LEU A 56 11.49 10.10 -3.73
C LEU A 56 12.61 10.76 -2.95
N ASN A 57 12.49 10.72 -1.62
CA ASN A 57 13.58 11.10 -0.73
C ASN A 57 14.63 9.99 -0.76
N GLY A 58 15.58 10.09 -1.69
CA GLY A 58 16.58 9.08 -1.98
C GLY A 58 16.32 8.32 -3.28
N ALA A 59 17.20 7.38 -3.60
CA ALA A 59 17.11 6.59 -4.81
C ALA A 59 16.07 5.46 -4.67
N PHE A 60 15.40 5.12 -5.76
CA PHE A 60 14.45 4.00 -5.77
C PHE A 60 15.11 2.69 -5.30
N SER A 61 16.38 2.47 -5.65
CA SER A 61 17.14 1.28 -5.24
C SER A 61 17.29 1.13 -3.73
N GLU A 62 17.08 2.19 -2.96
CA GLU A 62 17.20 2.19 -1.51
C GLU A 62 15.88 1.93 -0.79
N ILE A 63 14.76 1.90 -1.51
CA ILE A 63 13.43 1.75 -0.91
C ILE A 63 13.34 0.46 -0.11
N LYS A 64 13.80 -0.66 -0.66
CA LYS A 64 13.71 -1.94 0.03
C LYS A 64 14.46 -1.92 1.37
N THR A 65 15.64 -1.32 1.41
CA THR A 65 16.40 -1.16 2.64
C THR A 65 15.64 -0.33 3.66
N GLN A 66 15.04 0.78 3.24
CA GLN A 66 14.23 1.61 4.12
C GLN A 66 13.01 0.86 4.67
N LEU A 67 12.33 0.10 3.82
CA LEU A 67 11.19 -0.71 4.25
C LEU A 67 11.62 -1.78 5.26
N ASP A 68 12.71 -2.48 4.99
CA ASP A 68 13.24 -3.51 5.90
C ASP A 68 13.63 -2.91 7.25
N GLN A 69 14.29 -1.74 7.26
CA GLN A 69 14.69 -1.05 8.48
C GLN A 69 13.51 -0.59 9.32
N ASN A 70 12.36 -0.34 8.71
CA ASN A 70 11.13 0.06 9.39
C ASN A 70 10.19 -1.11 9.67
N GLY A 71 10.65 -2.35 9.47
CA GLY A 71 9.90 -3.55 9.80
C GLY A 71 8.78 -3.90 8.84
N PHE A 72 8.72 -3.28 7.66
CA PHE A 72 7.73 -3.64 6.66
C PHE A 72 8.04 -5.00 6.03
N GLN A 73 6.98 -5.72 5.69
CA GLN A 73 7.09 -6.98 4.98
C GLN A 73 6.52 -6.82 3.58
N LEU A 74 7.20 -7.37 2.58
CA LEU A 74 6.69 -7.37 1.21
C LEU A 74 5.60 -8.43 1.06
N LEU A 75 4.52 -8.04 0.39
CA LEU A 75 3.41 -8.93 0.10
C LEU A 75 3.40 -9.25 -1.39
N PRO A 76 3.72 -10.49 -1.77
CA PRO A 76 3.69 -10.89 -3.17
C PRO A 76 2.24 -11.05 -3.66
N ILE A 77 2.06 -10.89 -4.98
CA ILE A 77 0.80 -11.16 -5.64
C ILE A 77 0.69 -12.66 -5.89
N THR A 78 -0.41 -13.28 -5.45
CA THR A 78 -0.66 -14.70 -5.62
C THR A 78 -1.68 -14.94 -6.74
N TRP A 79 -1.80 -16.20 -7.16
CA TRP A 79 -2.85 -16.62 -8.08
C TRP A 79 -4.24 -16.32 -7.51
N GLU A 80 -4.44 -16.57 -6.21
CA GLU A 80 -5.70 -16.32 -5.51
C GLU A 80 -6.07 -14.83 -5.54
N ASP A 81 -5.10 -13.94 -5.42
CA ASP A 81 -5.33 -12.50 -5.54
C ASP A 81 -5.88 -12.14 -6.91
N THR A 82 -5.34 -12.74 -7.97
CA THR A 82 -5.81 -12.48 -9.34
C THR A 82 -7.23 -13.02 -9.56
N LEU A 83 -7.57 -14.16 -8.97
CA LEU A 83 -8.95 -14.68 -9.01
C LEU A 83 -9.94 -13.72 -8.36
N LEU A 84 -9.57 -13.14 -7.22
CA LEU A 84 -10.40 -12.13 -6.56
C LEU A 84 -10.57 -10.88 -7.43
N VAL A 85 -9.50 -10.38 -8.01
CA VAL A 85 -9.58 -9.21 -8.92
C VAL A 85 -10.55 -9.47 -10.06
N ALA A 86 -10.53 -10.67 -10.63
CA ALA A 86 -11.40 -11.04 -11.75
C ALA A 86 -12.89 -10.93 -11.39
N SER A 87 -13.24 -11.07 -10.12
CA SER A 87 -14.64 -11.03 -9.64
C SER A 87 -14.98 -9.77 -8.82
N LEU A 88 -14.02 -8.86 -8.58
CA LEU A 88 -14.31 -7.64 -7.83
C LEU A 88 -15.30 -6.74 -8.59
N PRO A 89 -16.28 -6.14 -7.89
CA PRO A 89 -17.11 -5.10 -8.49
C PRO A 89 -16.26 -3.94 -9.01
N PHE A 90 -16.72 -3.28 -10.07
CA PHE A 90 -16.02 -2.12 -10.64
C PHE A 90 -16.55 -0.82 -10.02
N HIS A 91 -16.14 -0.54 -8.79
CA HIS A 91 -16.39 0.77 -8.17
C HIS A 91 -15.43 1.83 -8.71
N HIS A 92 -14.25 1.43 -9.13
CA HIS A 92 -13.28 2.22 -9.87
C HIS A 92 -12.37 1.28 -10.67
N ARG A 93 -11.48 1.85 -11.51
CA ARG A 93 -10.74 1.06 -12.50
C ARG A 93 -9.23 1.00 -12.27
N ASP A 94 -8.70 1.68 -11.26
CA ASP A 94 -7.27 1.67 -11.01
C ASP A 94 -6.79 0.24 -10.72
N PRO A 95 -5.93 -0.35 -11.57
CA PRO A 95 -5.53 -1.75 -11.42
C PRO A 95 -4.66 -1.97 -10.19
N PHE A 96 -3.86 -0.97 -9.79
CA PHE A 96 -3.01 -1.09 -8.60
C PHE A 96 -3.87 -1.09 -7.33
N ASP A 97 -4.84 -0.18 -7.23
CA ASP A 97 -5.76 -0.18 -6.09
C ASP A 97 -6.56 -1.47 -6.02
N ARG A 98 -7.03 -1.98 -7.15
CA ARG A 98 -7.84 -3.18 -7.20
C ARG A 98 -7.08 -4.43 -6.74
N ILE A 99 -5.80 -4.55 -7.05
CA ILE A 99 -4.99 -5.67 -6.53
C ILE A 99 -4.73 -5.53 -5.03
N LEU A 100 -4.55 -4.31 -4.51
CA LEU A 100 -4.43 -4.07 -3.08
C LEU A 100 -5.70 -4.49 -2.34
N ILE A 101 -6.86 -4.19 -2.89
CA ILE A 101 -8.15 -4.61 -2.33
C ILE A 101 -8.24 -6.13 -2.25
N ALA A 102 -7.88 -6.82 -3.33
CA ALA A 102 -7.88 -8.28 -3.36
C ALA A 102 -6.92 -8.86 -2.31
N GLN A 103 -5.72 -8.30 -2.18
CA GLN A 103 -4.74 -8.73 -1.18
C GLN A 103 -5.24 -8.49 0.25
N SER A 104 -5.89 -7.36 0.49
CA SER A 104 -6.51 -7.06 1.78
C SER A 104 -7.56 -8.10 2.15
N ILE A 105 -8.42 -8.46 1.21
CA ILE A 105 -9.47 -9.46 1.43
C ILE A 105 -8.85 -10.83 1.69
N SER A 106 -7.94 -11.29 0.82
CA SER A 106 -7.37 -12.64 0.92
C SER A 106 -6.48 -12.84 2.14
N ASN A 107 -5.88 -11.78 2.67
CA ASN A 107 -5.00 -11.83 3.84
C ASN A 107 -5.62 -11.23 5.10
N ASN A 108 -6.87 -10.81 5.04
CA ASN A 108 -7.59 -10.20 6.16
C ASN A 108 -6.82 -9.02 6.77
N LEU A 109 -6.45 -8.06 5.93
CA LEU A 109 -5.69 -6.88 6.32
C LEU A 109 -6.57 -5.63 6.32
N ASN A 110 -6.28 -4.68 7.23
CA ASN A 110 -6.78 -3.32 7.08
C ASN A 110 -5.94 -2.61 6.04
N ILE A 111 -6.53 -1.67 5.31
CA ILE A 111 -5.78 -0.80 4.40
C ILE A 111 -5.59 0.56 5.05
N ILE A 112 -4.33 1.01 5.15
CA ILE A 112 -4.01 2.37 5.56
C ILE A 112 -4.02 3.23 4.30
N THR A 113 -5.05 4.07 4.16
CA THR A 113 -5.27 4.90 2.97
C THR A 113 -6.09 6.14 3.30
N LYS A 114 -5.80 7.23 2.59
CA LYS A 114 -6.60 8.45 2.58
C LYS A 114 -7.67 8.42 1.46
N ASP A 115 -7.55 7.49 0.52
CA ASP A 115 -8.37 7.47 -0.69
C ASP A 115 -9.76 6.90 -0.41
N ASP A 116 -10.79 7.72 -0.61
CA ASP A 116 -12.19 7.36 -0.44
C ASP A 116 -12.69 6.30 -1.43
N GLN A 117 -12.00 6.07 -2.52
CA GLN A 117 -12.39 5.07 -3.52
C GLN A 117 -12.40 3.65 -2.94
N PHE A 118 -11.56 3.40 -1.94
CA PHE A 118 -11.49 2.09 -1.28
C PHE A 118 -12.75 1.76 -0.47
N LYS A 119 -13.48 2.75 0.03
CA LYS A 119 -14.65 2.52 0.92
C LYS A 119 -15.80 1.80 0.24
N ASN A 120 -15.84 1.79 -1.09
CA ASN A 120 -16.90 1.12 -1.84
C ASN A 120 -16.71 -0.41 -1.90
N TYR A 121 -15.58 -0.90 -1.46
CA TYR A 121 -15.25 -2.32 -1.42
C TYR A 121 -15.37 -2.89 0.00
N ALA A 122 -15.44 -4.21 0.10
CA ALA A 122 -15.56 -4.91 1.39
C ALA A 122 -14.21 -5.00 2.10
N VAL A 123 -13.63 -3.84 2.43
CA VAL A 123 -12.35 -3.71 3.13
C VAL A 123 -12.48 -2.74 4.30
N SER A 124 -11.63 -2.92 5.31
CA SER A 124 -11.56 -2.01 6.46
C SER A 124 -10.45 -0.99 6.22
N LEU A 125 -10.77 0.29 6.35
CA LEU A 125 -9.86 1.40 6.09
C LEU A 125 -9.48 2.11 7.37
N ILE A 126 -8.24 2.58 7.43
CA ILE A 126 -7.72 3.39 8.53
C ILE A 126 -6.99 4.61 7.96
N TRP A 127 -7.26 5.75 8.57
CA TRP A 127 -6.53 6.99 8.24
C TRP A 127 -6.48 7.95 9.40
#